data_9ee39992c6096cc8728f1a13622df010
#
_entry.id   9ee39992c6096cc8728f1a13622df010
#
_cell.length_a   1.000
_cell.length_b   1.000
_cell.length_c   1.000
_cell.angle_alpha   90.00
_cell.angle_beta   90.00
_cell.angle_gamma   90.00
#
_symmetry.space_group_name_H-M   'P 1'
#
loop_
_entity.id
_entity.type
_entity.pdbx_description
1 polymer ?
#
loop_
_entity_poly.entity_id
_entity_poly.type
_entity_poly.pdbx_seq_one_letter_code
_entity_poly.pdbx_strand_id
1 'polypeptide(L)'
;MKLVKFLLVVLLLSCNVGFFSAIKQREIQTPTINVDVDYKNVSQAAIRKAIVNACKECKWKVDSQKGNRIEASITVRNKHFVAVSIPYSKSSIRILYKKSSNMHYDNGGEKPKIHYQYNKWVNRLSQSIQMNLDKVSTRK
;
A
#
# COMPACT_ATOMS: atom_id res chain seq x y z
N MET A 1 32.40 0.66 -51.67
CA MET A 1 33.04 1.20 -50.46
C MET A 1 32.19 2.23 -49.68
N LYS A 2 31.21 2.87 -50.26
CA LYS A 2 30.32 3.81 -49.54
C LYS A 2 29.19 3.15 -48.76
N LEU A 3 28.85 1.89 -49.05
CA LEU A 3 27.77 1.13 -48.39
C LEU A 3 28.13 0.57 -47.00
N VAL A 4 29.43 0.36 -46.73
CA VAL A 4 29.89 -0.19 -45.45
C VAL A 4 29.87 0.83 -44.31
N LYS A 5 30.05 2.13 -44.64
CA LYS A 5 29.97 3.23 -43.66
C LYS A 5 28.54 3.53 -43.21
N PHE A 6 27.55 3.26 -44.05
CA PHE A 6 26.14 3.49 -43.71
C PHE A 6 25.57 2.41 -42.78
N LEU A 7 26.07 1.19 -42.89
CA LEU A 7 25.63 0.09 -42.04
C LEU A 7 26.11 0.21 -40.58
N LEU A 8 27.28 0.86 -40.39
CA LEU A 8 27.86 1.04 -39.06
C LEU A 8 27.12 2.09 -38.22
N VAL A 9 26.53 3.09 -38.87
CA VAL A 9 25.77 4.15 -38.18
C VAL A 9 24.40 3.69 -37.73
N VAL A 10 23.78 2.76 -38.47
CA VAL A 10 22.47 2.19 -38.10
C VAL A 10 22.59 1.21 -36.93
N LEU A 11 23.72 0.53 -36.77
CA LEU A 11 23.95 -0.40 -35.68
C LEU A 11 24.17 0.32 -34.32
N LEU A 12 24.65 1.56 -34.34
CA LEU A 12 24.87 2.35 -33.11
C LEU A 12 23.59 2.99 -32.55
N LEU A 13 22.54 3.14 -33.35
CA LEU A 13 21.26 3.67 -32.91
C LEU A 13 20.35 2.61 -32.25
N SER A 14 20.62 1.34 -32.45
CA SER A 14 19.80 0.27 -31.90
C SER A 14 20.20 -0.16 -30.48
N CYS A 15 21.33 0.31 -29.95
CA CYS A 15 21.82 -0.05 -28.61
C CYS A 15 21.26 0.81 -27.46
N ASN A 16 20.48 1.86 -27.75
CA ASN A 16 20.00 2.77 -26.70
C ASN A 16 18.59 2.48 -26.20
N VAL A 17 17.96 1.39 -26.61
CA VAL A 17 16.58 1.07 -26.24
C VAL A 17 16.50 0.18 -24.98
N GLY A 18 17.64 -0.24 -24.43
CA GLY A 18 17.68 -1.26 -23.38
C GLY A 18 17.77 -0.78 -21.92
N PHE A 19 17.89 0.54 -21.66
CA PHE A 19 18.24 1.02 -20.31
C PHE A 19 17.15 1.79 -19.55
N PHE A 20 15.93 1.86 -20.04
CA PHE A 20 14.81 2.36 -19.26
C PHE A 20 14.20 1.21 -18.46
N SER A 21 14.67 1.00 -17.22
CA SER A 21 13.93 0.17 -16.27
C SER A 21 12.63 0.90 -15.97
N ALA A 22 11.53 0.41 -16.53
CA ALA A 22 10.21 0.94 -16.26
C ALA A 22 9.94 0.85 -14.75
N ILE A 23 9.63 1.98 -14.11
CA ILE A 23 9.18 2.02 -12.71
C ILE A 23 7.94 1.14 -12.61
N LYS A 24 8.00 0.11 -11.75
CA LYS A 24 6.88 -0.79 -11.54
C LYS A 24 5.78 -0.09 -10.73
N GLN A 25 4.86 0.52 -11.45
CA GLN A 25 3.62 1.02 -10.87
C GLN A 25 2.52 -0.03 -10.95
N ARG A 26 1.60 0.01 -9.97
CA ARG A 26 0.40 -0.82 -9.91
C ARG A 26 -0.78 0.03 -9.47
N GLU A 27 -1.98 -0.39 -9.85
CA GLU A 27 -3.21 0.19 -9.28
C GLU A 27 -3.17 0.11 -7.76
N ILE A 28 -3.67 1.16 -7.12
CA ILE A 28 -3.77 1.21 -5.66
C ILE A 28 -4.79 0.18 -5.19
N GLN A 29 -4.37 -0.71 -4.31
CA GLN A 29 -5.26 -1.63 -3.61
C GLN A 29 -5.83 -0.98 -2.36
N THR A 30 -7.08 -1.32 -2.06
CA THR A 30 -7.77 -0.90 -0.84
C THR A 30 -8.16 -2.16 -0.06
N PRO A 31 -7.27 -2.70 0.78
CA PRO A 31 -7.60 -3.85 1.60
C PRO A 31 -8.83 -3.58 2.46
N THR A 32 -9.76 -4.52 2.45
CA THR A 32 -11.01 -4.46 3.21
C THR A 32 -11.17 -5.74 4.03
N ILE A 33 -11.45 -5.59 5.32
CA ILE A 33 -11.72 -6.69 6.25
C ILE A 33 -13.19 -6.64 6.61
N ASN A 34 -13.93 -7.71 6.36
CA ASN A 34 -15.34 -7.84 6.69
C ASN A 34 -15.47 -8.41 8.11
N VAL A 35 -15.53 -7.52 9.10
CA VAL A 35 -15.47 -7.91 10.53
C VAL A 35 -16.72 -8.71 10.94
N ASP A 36 -17.89 -8.29 10.53
CA ASP A 36 -19.16 -8.96 10.88
C ASP A 36 -19.33 -10.33 10.23
N VAL A 37 -18.67 -10.58 9.11
CA VAL A 37 -18.69 -11.87 8.42
C VAL A 37 -17.67 -12.84 9.00
N ASP A 38 -16.43 -12.35 9.21
CA ASP A 38 -15.28 -13.20 9.51
C ASP A 38 -15.04 -13.39 11.02
N TYR A 39 -15.55 -12.48 11.85
CA TYR A 39 -15.28 -12.47 13.29
C TYR A 39 -16.57 -12.36 14.12
N LYS A 40 -16.59 -13.00 15.29
CA LYS A 40 -17.70 -12.92 16.27
C LYS A 40 -17.29 -12.14 17.50
N ASN A 41 -18.27 -11.42 18.06
CA ASN A 41 -18.16 -10.80 19.38
C ASN A 41 -16.98 -9.84 19.54
N VAL A 42 -16.65 -9.11 18.48
CA VAL A 42 -15.58 -8.11 18.51
C VAL A 42 -16.17 -6.73 18.77
N SER A 43 -15.78 -6.13 19.89
CA SER A 43 -16.19 -4.76 20.20
C SER A 43 -15.44 -3.75 19.34
N GLN A 44 -16.03 -2.57 19.19
CA GLN A 44 -15.38 -1.48 18.45
C GLN A 44 -14.05 -1.05 19.10
N ALA A 45 -13.96 -1.10 20.43
CA ALA A 45 -12.72 -0.84 21.16
C ALA A 45 -11.65 -1.90 20.84
N ALA A 46 -12.03 -3.18 20.72
CA ALA A 46 -11.13 -4.26 20.34
C ALA A 46 -10.66 -4.11 18.90
N ILE A 47 -11.52 -3.69 17.97
CA ILE A 47 -11.15 -3.39 16.57
C ILE A 47 -10.11 -2.27 16.53
N ARG A 48 -10.34 -1.17 17.24
CA ARG A 48 -9.38 -0.06 17.32
C ARG A 48 -8.03 -0.53 17.85
N LYS A 49 -8.02 -1.31 18.91
CA LYS A 49 -6.80 -1.87 19.50
C LYS A 49 -6.08 -2.78 18.53
N ALA A 50 -6.79 -3.62 17.79
CA ALA A 50 -6.22 -4.49 16.75
C ALA A 50 -5.52 -3.69 15.66
N ILE A 51 -6.13 -2.60 15.19
CA ILE A 51 -5.52 -1.71 14.18
C ILE A 51 -4.25 -1.05 14.72
N VAL A 52 -4.30 -0.48 15.93
CA VAL A 52 -3.16 0.19 16.55
C VAL A 52 -2.00 -0.78 16.79
N ASN A 53 -2.28 -1.98 17.29
CA ASN A 53 -1.26 -3.01 17.48
C ASN A 53 -0.62 -3.44 16.14
N ALA A 54 -1.43 -3.63 15.12
CA ALA A 54 -0.94 -3.98 13.78
C ALA A 54 -0.05 -2.87 13.19
N CYS A 55 -0.44 -1.61 13.33
CA CYS A 55 0.41 -0.49 12.93
C CYS A 55 1.78 -0.55 13.61
N LYS A 56 1.80 -0.79 14.92
CA LYS A 56 3.03 -0.91 15.69
C LYS A 56 3.89 -2.08 15.23
N GLU A 57 3.30 -3.24 15.01
CA GLU A 57 4.00 -4.45 14.56
C GLU A 57 4.59 -4.27 13.15
N CYS A 58 3.88 -3.56 12.25
CA CYS A 58 4.31 -3.30 10.88
C CYS A 58 5.12 -2.01 10.72
N LYS A 59 5.51 -1.35 11.82
CA LYS A 59 6.33 -0.13 11.83
C LYS A 59 5.62 1.10 11.24
N TRP A 60 4.28 1.11 11.26
CA TRP A 60 3.51 2.30 10.96
C TRP A 60 3.36 3.17 12.21
N LYS A 61 3.53 4.47 12.03
CA LYS A 61 3.23 5.45 13.08
C LYS A 61 1.75 5.77 13.06
N VAL A 62 1.08 5.71 14.20
CA VAL A 62 -0.29 6.20 14.34
C VAL A 62 -0.23 7.71 14.52
N ASP A 63 -0.73 8.46 13.54
CA ASP A 63 -0.68 9.93 13.53
C ASP A 63 -1.90 10.54 14.24
N SER A 64 -3.07 9.92 14.13
CA SER A 64 -4.27 10.34 14.85
C SER A 64 -5.27 9.20 15.02
N GLN A 65 -6.10 9.33 16.07
CA GLN A 65 -7.23 8.47 16.37
C GLN A 65 -8.42 9.36 16.71
N LYS A 66 -9.30 9.59 15.75
CA LYS A 66 -10.50 10.43 15.92
C LYS A 66 -11.73 9.70 15.45
N GLY A 67 -12.75 9.61 16.31
CA GLY A 67 -13.97 8.87 16.01
C GLY A 67 -13.64 7.42 15.61
N ASN A 68 -14.17 6.99 14.49
CA ASN A 68 -13.98 5.65 13.94
C ASN A 68 -12.95 5.65 12.80
N ARG A 69 -11.88 6.41 12.94
CA ARG A 69 -10.83 6.55 11.93
C ARG A 69 -9.47 6.66 12.59
N ILE A 70 -8.53 5.88 12.08
CA ILE A 70 -7.12 5.94 12.44
C ILE A 70 -6.34 6.43 11.21
N GLU A 71 -5.52 7.45 11.40
CA GLU A 71 -4.56 7.90 10.40
C GLU A 71 -3.18 7.33 10.77
N ALA A 72 -2.50 6.74 9.80
CA ALA A 72 -1.18 6.15 10.02
C ALA A 72 -0.24 6.44 8.86
N SER A 73 1.04 6.46 9.15
CA SER A 73 2.07 6.71 8.13
C SER A 73 3.31 5.86 8.35
N ILE A 74 4.06 5.64 7.28
CA ILE A 74 5.33 4.93 7.29
C ILE A 74 6.33 5.65 6.41
N THR A 75 7.59 5.72 6.87
CA THR A 75 8.71 6.18 6.06
C THR A 75 9.73 5.07 5.95
N VAL A 76 10.04 4.65 4.74
CA VAL A 76 10.97 3.56 4.48
C VAL A 76 12.25 4.12 3.87
N ARG A 77 13.40 3.75 4.45
CA ARG A 77 14.74 4.20 4.03
C ARG A 77 14.90 5.72 4.01
N ASN A 78 14.23 6.43 4.94
CA ASN A 78 14.22 7.90 5.02
C ASN A 78 13.82 8.61 3.73
N LYS A 79 13.17 7.93 2.80
CA LYS A 79 12.88 8.44 1.46
C LYS A 79 11.43 8.22 1.02
N HIS A 80 10.92 7.02 1.22
CA HIS A 80 9.61 6.62 0.72
C HIS A 80 8.55 6.82 1.80
N PHE A 81 7.74 7.84 1.68
CA PHE A 81 6.68 8.16 2.63
C PHE A 81 5.31 7.75 2.10
N VAL A 82 4.51 7.14 2.97
CA VAL A 82 3.11 6.80 2.70
C VAL A 82 2.25 7.12 3.93
N ALA A 83 1.12 7.75 3.72
CA ALA A 83 0.07 7.91 4.72
C ALA A 83 -1.22 7.24 4.24
N VAL A 84 -1.89 6.57 5.18
CA VAL A 84 -3.17 5.89 4.96
C VAL A 84 -4.22 6.38 5.96
N SER A 85 -5.48 6.26 5.57
CA SER A 85 -6.63 6.50 6.42
C SER A 85 -7.36 5.17 6.62
N ILE A 86 -7.62 4.80 7.87
CA ILE A 86 -8.20 3.51 8.22
C ILE A 86 -9.54 3.75 8.94
N PRO A 87 -10.63 3.94 8.18
CA PRO A 87 -11.98 3.94 8.75
C PRO A 87 -12.35 2.53 9.21
N TYR A 88 -13.00 2.43 10.35
CA TYR A 88 -13.45 1.16 10.89
C TYR A 88 -14.81 1.26 11.56
N SER A 89 -15.51 0.15 11.53
CA SER A 89 -16.79 -0.06 12.22
C SER A 89 -16.86 -1.50 12.71
N LYS A 90 -17.95 -1.88 13.34
CA LYS A 90 -18.21 -3.30 13.67
C LYS A 90 -18.37 -4.17 12.43
N SER A 91 -18.66 -3.57 11.27
CA SER A 91 -18.88 -4.30 10.01
C SER A 91 -17.62 -4.45 9.18
N SER A 92 -16.78 -3.42 9.13
CA SER A 92 -15.62 -3.44 8.22
C SER A 92 -14.47 -2.54 8.68
N ILE A 93 -13.29 -2.88 8.19
CA ILE A 93 -12.08 -2.05 8.27
C ILE A 93 -11.56 -1.87 6.84
N ARG A 94 -11.21 -0.65 6.46
CA ARG A 94 -10.64 -0.36 5.14
C ARG A 94 -9.33 0.40 5.30
N ILE A 95 -8.35 0.11 4.45
CA ILE A 95 -7.09 0.84 4.39
C ILE A 95 -7.08 1.67 3.11
N LEU A 96 -7.27 2.98 3.25
CA LEU A 96 -7.37 3.92 2.14
C LEU A 96 -6.07 4.70 1.96
N TYR A 97 -5.63 4.83 0.71
CA TYR A 97 -4.54 5.76 0.39
C TYR A 97 -4.90 7.19 0.77
N LYS A 98 -4.00 7.90 1.41
CA LYS A 98 -4.18 9.31 1.76
C LYS A 98 -3.20 10.20 0.99
N LYS A 99 -1.91 9.97 1.13
CA LYS A 99 -0.84 10.71 0.44
C LYS A 99 0.47 9.94 0.46
N SER A 100 1.40 10.33 -0.39
CA SER A 100 2.74 9.74 -0.44
C SER A 100 3.78 10.71 -0.98
N SER A 101 5.06 10.40 -0.74
CA SER A 101 6.22 11.07 -1.34
C SER A 101 7.20 10.02 -1.82
N ASN A 102 7.82 10.26 -2.99
CA ASN A 102 8.77 9.36 -3.63
C ASN A 102 8.23 7.95 -3.89
N MET A 103 6.94 7.84 -4.17
CA MET A 103 6.24 6.59 -4.47
C MET A 103 5.69 6.54 -5.89
N HIS A 104 6.05 7.51 -6.73
CA HIS A 104 5.57 7.59 -8.11
C HIS A 104 4.05 7.50 -8.23
N TYR A 105 3.35 8.20 -7.33
CA TYR A 105 1.89 8.30 -7.37
C TYR A 105 1.44 9.03 -8.61
N ASP A 106 0.49 8.46 -9.32
CA ASP A 106 -0.08 9.01 -10.54
C ASP A 106 -1.60 8.76 -10.56
N ASN A 107 -2.37 9.83 -10.65
CA ASN A 107 -3.82 9.80 -10.79
C ASN A 107 -4.31 10.33 -12.15
N GLY A 108 -3.41 10.51 -13.12
CA GLY A 108 -3.73 11.01 -14.47
C GLY A 108 -4.42 10.01 -15.38
N GLY A 109 -4.52 8.74 -15.00
CA GLY A 109 -5.18 7.70 -15.76
C GLY A 109 -6.58 7.37 -15.25
N GLU A 110 -7.19 6.32 -15.79
CA GLU A 110 -8.50 5.83 -15.40
C GLU A 110 -8.56 5.41 -13.92
N LYS A 111 -7.48 4.81 -13.44
CA LYS A 111 -7.31 4.42 -12.03
C LYS A 111 -5.97 4.90 -11.50
N PRO A 112 -5.91 5.38 -10.24
CA PRO A 112 -4.65 5.82 -9.66
C PRO A 112 -3.66 4.67 -9.53
N LYS A 113 -2.40 4.97 -9.81
CA LYS A 113 -1.27 4.03 -9.74
C LYS A 113 -0.21 4.55 -8.77
N ILE A 114 0.55 3.64 -8.22
CA ILE A 114 1.63 3.93 -7.28
C ILE A 114 2.73 2.87 -7.42
N HIS A 115 3.90 3.16 -6.89
CA HIS A 115 4.96 2.17 -6.79
C HIS A 115 4.45 0.88 -6.12
N TYR A 116 4.75 -0.28 -6.71
CA TYR A 116 4.19 -1.57 -6.30
C TYR A 116 4.41 -1.94 -4.83
N GLN A 117 5.43 -1.38 -4.18
CA GLN A 117 5.70 -1.62 -2.76
C GLN A 117 4.57 -1.13 -1.84
N TYR A 118 3.82 -0.09 -2.25
CA TYR A 118 2.65 0.38 -1.50
C TYR A 118 1.67 -0.77 -1.21
N ASN A 119 1.29 -1.50 -2.25
CA ASN A 119 0.34 -2.61 -2.10
C ASN A 119 0.88 -3.70 -1.17
N LYS A 120 2.18 -3.99 -1.21
CA LYS A 120 2.81 -4.93 -0.27
C LYS A 120 2.71 -4.46 1.17
N TRP A 121 2.97 -3.18 1.42
CA TRP A 121 2.94 -2.62 2.78
C TRP A 121 1.53 -2.60 3.36
N VAL A 122 0.52 -2.17 2.59
CA VAL A 122 -0.87 -2.15 3.07
C VAL A 122 -1.47 -3.55 3.21
N ASN A 123 -1.08 -4.50 2.36
CA ASN A 123 -1.49 -5.89 2.50
C ASN A 123 -0.89 -6.54 3.75
N ARG A 124 0.37 -6.27 4.06
CA ARG A 124 1.01 -6.71 5.30
C ARG A 124 0.30 -6.12 6.53
N LEU A 125 -0.02 -4.83 6.49
CA LEU A 125 -0.79 -4.19 7.56
C LEU A 125 -2.17 -4.84 7.72
N SER A 126 -2.88 -5.10 6.64
CA SER A 126 -4.17 -5.80 6.65
C SER A 126 -4.08 -7.19 7.29
N GLN A 127 -3.06 -7.97 6.92
CA GLN A 127 -2.81 -9.29 7.51
C GLN A 127 -2.55 -9.20 9.01
N SER A 128 -1.74 -8.23 9.45
CA SER A 128 -1.47 -8.02 10.87
C SER A 128 -2.72 -7.61 11.64
N ILE A 129 -3.59 -6.78 11.07
CA ILE A 129 -4.89 -6.45 11.66
C ILE A 129 -5.73 -7.72 11.85
N GLN A 130 -5.82 -8.57 10.84
CA GLN A 130 -6.58 -9.83 10.91
C GLN A 130 -6.02 -10.76 11.99
N MET A 131 -4.70 -10.88 12.10
CA MET A 131 -4.06 -11.68 13.16
C MET A 131 -4.38 -11.14 14.56
N ASN A 132 -4.42 -9.82 14.73
CA ASN A 132 -4.81 -9.21 16.00
C ASN A 132 -6.31 -9.41 16.32
N LEU A 133 -7.17 -9.36 15.30
CA LEU A 133 -8.59 -9.69 15.46
C LEU A 133 -8.80 -11.17 15.85
N ASP A 134 -8.04 -12.08 15.26
CA ASP A 134 -8.08 -13.51 15.61
C ASP A 134 -7.83 -13.78 17.10
N LYS A 135 -6.99 -12.96 17.75
CA LYS A 135 -6.67 -13.10 19.16
C LYS A 135 -7.82 -12.72 20.09
N VAL A 136 -8.73 -11.85 19.65
CA VAL A 136 -9.80 -11.28 20.49
C VAL A 136 -11.19 -11.75 20.09
N SER A 137 -11.33 -12.44 18.96
CA SER A 137 -12.61 -12.95 18.49
C SER A 137 -12.75 -14.44 18.76
N THR A 138 -13.99 -14.86 18.97
CA THR A 138 -14.34 -16.27 18.82
C THR A 138 -14.61 -16.51 17.33
N ARG A 139 -13.81 -17.37 16.69
CA ARG A 139 -14.02 -17.73 15.27
C ARG A 139 -15.42 -18.33 15.08
N LYS A 140 -16.01 -17.94 13.97
CA LYS A 140 -17.21 -18.61 13.44
C LYS A 140 -16.85 -19.98 12.89
#